data_3b5e2ba24a82365bfc18e6f4e4e91901
#
_entry.id   3b5e2ba24a82365bfc18e6f4e4e91901
#
_cell.length_a   1.000
_cell.length_b   1.000
_cell.length_c   1.000
_cell.angle_alpha   90.00
_cell.angle_beta   90.00
_cell.angle_gamma   90.00
#
_symmetry.space_group_name_H-M   'P 1'
#
loop_
_entity.id
_entity.type
_entity.pdbx_description
1 polymer ?
#
loop_
_entity_poly.entity_id
_entity_poly.type
_entity_poly.pdbx_seq_one_letter_code
_entity_poly.pdbx_strand_id
1 'polypeptide(L)'
;MKRLVLLALVVLGAATGSVPAATTTMAITRSGYVPKTLTIVTGDSVVFANQDTVAHQVVLKPATGFTCPTGLVIQPGQSSACTFVTVTKYAVSDPNRKTAAFKGTITVNAGPPGTALSLTAVPKVAVYGGRVTLSGRLAAGLANQKIDIFAQECGVSSSTKVTTVTTTADGSYTFVVQPRKNTTYQSKFKALSSAAVLSKVRPKVTLRKLAPRKFRATVVAGESYAGRFVLFQRYSVAKRRWITVRSAVLRAGPTLTTPINPSSVSTRTFRARIKPRLRVRAYLTQAQAGGCYAASASATIRS
;
A
#
# COMPACT_ATOMS: atom_id res chain seq x y z
N MET A 1 53.65 -10.64 -1.69
CA MET A 1 52.43 -10.91 -0.92
C MET A 1 51.50 -9.72 -1.05
N LYS A 2 50.51 -9.76 -1.94
CA LYS A 2 49.52 -8.66 -2.18
C LYS A 2 48.28 -9.01 -1.34
N ARG A 3 47.97 -8.19 -0.32
CA ARG A 3 46.76 -8.31 0.48
C ARG A 3 45.58 -7.71 -0.29
N LEU A 4 44.61 -8.55 -0.64
CA LEU A 4 43.32 -8.16 -1.20
C LEU A 4 42.43 -7.69 -0.04
N VAL A 5 42.07 -6.39 -0.02
CA VAL A 5 41.08 -5.86 0.91
C VAL A 5 39.72 -6.01 0.26
N LEU A 6 38.91 -6.92 0.79
CA LEU A 6 37.49 -7.06 0.42
C LEU A 6 36.70 -5.95 1.12
N LEU A 7 36.20 -4.99 0.36
CA LEU A 7 35.23 -4.00 0.85
C LEU A 7 33.84 -4.65 0.85
N ALA A 8 33.33 -4.97 2.04
CA ALA A 8 31.94 -5.41 2.20
C ALA A 8 31.01 -4.19 2.12
N LEU A 9 30.24 -4.11 1.04
CA LEU A 9 29.18 -3.11 0.88
C LEU A 9 27.99 -3.51 1.74
N VAL A 10 27.83 -2.88 2.90
CA VAL A 10 26.61 -3.03 3.74
C VAL A 10 25.52 -2.19 3.11
N VAL A 11 24.58 -2.83 2.42
CA VAL A 11 23.32 -2.22 1.99
C VAL A 11 22.42 -2.10 3.21
N LEU A 12 22.36 -0.93 3.83
CA LEU A 12 21.34 -0.59 4.81
C LEU A 12 19.99 -0.54 4.09
N GLY A 13 19.20 -1.59 4.21
CA GLY A 13 17.79 -1.58 3.83
C GLY A 13 17.03 -0.62 4.75
N ALA A 14 16.63 0.55 4.25
CA ALA A 14 15.72 1.43 4.96
C ALA A 14 14.38 0.71 5.16
N ALA A 15 14.12 0.25 6.36
CA ALA A 15 12.78 -0.18 6.77
C ALA A 15 11.89 1.07 6.78
N THR A 16 10.98 1.20 5.79
CA THR A 16 9.94 2.23 5.77
C THR A 16 8.85 1.85 6.77
N GLY A 17 9.16 2.00 8.06
CA GLY A 17 8.16 1.99 9.12
C GLY A 17 7.31 3.26 9.00
N SER A 18 5.98 3.14 9.00
CA SER A 18 5.09 4.29 9.17
C SER A 18 5.36 4.90 10.55
N VAL A 19 5.82 6.17 10.57
CA VAL A 19 5.95 6.91 11.82
C VAL A 19 4.52 7.24 12.30
N PRO A 20 4.14 6.89 13.52
CA PRO A 20 2.81 7.24 14.04
C PRO A 20 2.69 8.78 14.15
N ALA A 21 1.46 9.29 13.96
CA ALA A 21 1.17 10.72 14.15
C ALA A 21 1.54 11.15 15.59
N ALA A 22 2.35 12.19 15.70
CA ALA A 22 2.77 12.70 17.00
C ALA A 22 1.70 13.61 17.61
N THR A 23 1.66 13.66 18.95
CA THR A 23 0.82 14.59 19.71
C THR A 23 1.71 15.51 20.52
N THR A 24 1.55 16.82 20.33
CA THR A 24 2.33 17.85 21.02
C THR A 24 1.38 18.77 21.76
N THR A 25 1.77 19.25 22.95
CA THR A 25 0.92 20.12 23.76
C THR A 25 1.37 21.60 23.65
N MET A 26 0.40 22.50 23.50
CA MET A 26 0.54 23.93 23.68
C MET A 26 -0.32 24.32 24.91
N ALA A 27 0.33 24.52 26.04
CA ALA A 27 -0.36 24.91 27.25
C ALA A 27 -0.82 26.39 27.16
N ILE A 28 -2.01 26.66 27.66
CA ILE A 28 -2.55 28.00 27.83
C ILE A 28 -2.43 28.33 29.33
N THR A 29 -1.51 29.21 29.69
CA THR A 29 -1.24 29.60 31.07
C THR A 29 -1.71 31.03 31.31
N ARG A 30 -1.74 31.47 32.56
CA ARG A 30 -2.00 32.89 32.93
C ARG A 30 -1.04 33.83 32.19
N SER A 31 0.16 33.41 31.86
CA SER A 31 1.21 34.19 31.19
C SER A 31 1.20 34.06 29.65
N GLY A 32 0.31 33.26 29.06
CA GLY A 32 0.19 33.05 27.61
C GLY A 32 0.43 31.61 27.17
N TYR A 33 0.65 31.44 25.87
CA TYR A 33 0.94 30.13 25.26
C TYR A 33 2.35 29.63 25.55
N VAL A 34 2.48 28.34 25.95
CA VAL A 34 3.75 27.69 26.24
C VAL A 34 3.77 26.29 25.58
N PRO A 35 4.68 26.04 24.66
CA PRO A 35 5.56 26.97 23.95
C PRO A 35 4.77 27.92 23.02
N LYS A 36 5.31 29.11 22.72
CA LYS A 36 4.69 30.04 21.74
C LYS A 36 4.78 29.59 20.32
N THR A 37 5.76 28.74 19.98
CA THR A 37 5.99 28.22 18.63
C THR A 37 6.08 26.71 18.67
N LEU A 38 5.39 26.06 17.74
CA LEU A 38 5.49 24.63 17.50
C LEU A 38 5.83 24.38 16.03
N THR A 39 6.63 23.34 15.80
CA THR A 39 6.84 22.78 14.47
C THR A 39 6.40 21.32 14.49
N ILE A 40 5.47 20.99 13.65
CA ILE A 40 4.86 19.66 13.50
C ILE A 40 4.86 19.26 12.03
N VAL A 41 4.45 18.02 11.74
CA VAL A 41 4.24 17.56 10.37
C VAL A 41 2.75 17.29 10.08
N THR A 42 2.39 17.18 8.82
CA THR A 42 1.02 16.84 8.43
C THR A 42 0.59 15.51 9.05
N GLY A 43 -0.58 15.51 9.69
CA GLY A 43 -1.12 14.37 10.42
C GLY A 43 -0.91 14.44 11.94
N ASP A 44 0.01 15.26 12.42
CA ASP A 44 0.22 15.45 13.85
C ASP A 44 -0.93 16.22 14.49
N SER A 45 -1.07 16.06 15.81
CA SER A 45 -2.07 16.75 16.62
C SER A 45 -1.41 17.69 17.62
N VAL A 46 -2.04 18.86 17.82
CA VAL A 46 -1.70 19.78 18.90
C VAL A 46 -2.83 19.78 19.90
N VAL A 47 -2.49 19.50 21.17
CA VAL A 47 -3.40 19.62 22.31
C VAL A 47 -3.24 21.00 22.93
N PHE A 48 -4.29 21.79 22.86
CA PHE A 48 -4.39 23.05 23.61
C PHE A 48 -4.93 22.74 25.01
N ALA A 49 -4.08 22.83 26.01
CA ALA A 49 -4.43 22.51 27.41
C ALA A 49 -4.54 23.79 28.22
N ASN A 50 -5.73 24.10 28.72
CA ASN A 50 -5.96 25.27 29.54
C ASN A 50 -5.54 25.02 31.02
N GLN A 51 -4.43 25.60 31.41
CA GLN A 51 -3.86 25.54 32.75
C GLN A 51 -4.12 26.88 33.54
N ASP A 52 -4.89 27.78 32.93
CA ASP A 52 -5.35 29.02 33.65
C ASP A 52 -6.66 28.76 34.38
N THR A 53 -7.04 29.70 35.21
CA THR A 53 -8.29 29.68 36.01
C THR A 53 -9.49 30.25 35.27
N VAL A 54 -9.30 30.76 34.05
CA VAL A 54 -10.35 31.32 33.18
C VAL A 54 -10.45 30.59 31.86
N ALA A 55 -11.61 30.67 31.22
CA ALA A 55 -11.82 30.11 29.90
C ALA A 55 -11.02 30.88 28.83
N HIS A 56 -10.47 30.16 27.85
CA HIS A 56 -9.75 30.73 26.73
C HIS A 56 -10.38 30.29 25.40
N GLN A 57 -10.35 31.19 24.41
CA GLN A 57 -10.74 30.89 23.05
C GLN A 57 -9.49 30.84 22.14
N VAL A 58 -9.22 29.69 21.54
CA VAL A 58 -8.12 29.57 20.58
C VAL A 58 -8.66 29.84 19.18
N VAL A 59 -8.04 30.79 18.47
CA VAL A 59 -8.32 31.09 17.07
C VAL A 59 -7.09 30.78 16.25
N LEU A 60 -7.28 29.96 15.19
CA LEU A 60 -6.26 29.57 14.23
C LEU A 60 -6.49 30.28 12.89
N LYS A 61 -5.45 30.89 12.33
CA LYS A 61 -5.48 31.49 10.99
C LYS A 61 -4.34 30.90 10.13
N PRO A 62 -4.62 30.33 8.92
CA PRO A 62 -5.94 30.21 8.28
C PRO A 62 -6.90 29.29 9.05
N ALA A 63 -8.22 29.51 8.88
CA ALA A 63 -9.29 28.76 9.58
C ALA A 63 -9.61 27.40 8.93
N THR A 64 -8.77 26.91 8.04
CA THR A 64 -8.94 25.65 7.29
C THR A 64 -7.67 24.80 7.36
N GLY A 65 -7.79 23.51 7.08
CA GLY A 65 -6.63 22.60 7.06
C GLY A 65 -6.30 21.95 8.39
N PHE A 66 -7.22 22.03 9.34
CA PHE A 66 -7.17 21.33 10.64
C PHE A 66 -8.59 20.91 11.07
N THR A 67 -8.66 20.02 12.04
CA THR A 67 -9.92 19.56 12.66
C THR A 67 -9.76 19.49 14.16
N CYS A 68 -10.70 20.11 14.90
CA CYS A 68 -10.77 20.12 16.36
C CYS A 68 -12.15 19.59 16.80
N PRO A 69 -12.29 18.30 17.14
CA PRO A 69 -13.59 17.67 17.42
C PRO A 69 -14.34 18.29 18.61
N THR A 70 -13.62 18.78 19.61
CA THR A 70 -14.18 19.33 20.86
C THR A 70 -14.34 20.86 20.87
N GLY A 71 -14.08 21.50 19.70
CA GLY A 71 -14.09 22.96 19.59
C GLY A 71 -12.85 23.63 20.20
N LEU A 72 -12.83 24.95 20.20
CA LEU A 72 -11.66 25.77 20.60
C LEU A 72 -11.98 26.79 21.72
N VAL A 73 -13.12 26.67 22.37
CA VAL A 73 -13.41 27.34 23.64
C VAL A 73 -13.10 26.35 24.76
N ILE A 74 -12.01 26.60 25.52
CA ILE A 74 -11.41 25.63 26.43
C ILE A 74 -11.56 26.15 27.88
N GLN A 75 -12.35 25.44 28.66
CA GLN A 75 -12.59 25.74 30.06
C GLN A 75 -11.35 25.49 30.93
N PRO A 76 -11.24 26.07 32.14
CA PRO A 76 -10.15 25.78 33.08
C PRO A 76 -9.97 24.30 33.32
N GLY A 77 -8.73 23.80 33.21
CA GLY A 77 -8.38 22.37 33.35
C GLY A 77 -8.77 21.48 32.21
N GLN A 78 -9.43 21.99 31.17
CA GLN A 78 -9.83 21.23 29.98
C GLN A 78 -8.80 21.36 28.86
N SER A 79 -8.93 20.50 27.86
CA SER A 79 -8.08 20.52 26.67
C SER A 79 -8.87 20.22 25.39
N SER A 80 -8.36 20.71 24.26
CA SER A 80 -8.87 20.41 22.92
C SER A 80 -7.71 19.97 22.01
N ALA A 81 -7.87 18.84 21.34
CA ALA A 81 -6.90 18.34 20.38
C ALA A 81 -7.30 18.74 18.95
N CYS A 82 -6.37 19.30 18.20
CA CYS A 82 -6.54 19.63 16.78
C CYS A 82 -5.54 18.88 15.93
N THR A 83 -6.00 18.17 14.89
CA THR A 83 -5.15 17.49 13.92
C THR A 83 -4.97 18.35 12.67
N PHE A 84 -3.72 18.52 12.22
CA PHE A 84 -3.34 19.39 11.11
C PHE A 84 -3.01 18.60 9.86
N VAL A 85 -3.66 18.93 8.73
CA VAL A 85 -3.54 18.17 7.46
C VAL A 85 -3.04 19.02 6.28
N THR A 86 -2.76 20.30 6.50
CA THR A 86 -2.27 21.20 5.44
C THR A 86 -0.92 21.78 5.81
N VAL A 87 0.04 21.68 4.88
CA VAL A 87 1.36 22.30 5.02
C VAL A 87 1.20 23.81 4.95
N THR A 88 1.30 24.48 6.09
CA THR A 88 1.21 25.94 6.21
C THR A 88 1.63 26.40 7.60
N LYS A 89 1.70 27.70 7.79
CA LYS A 89 1.96 28.34 9.08
C LYS A 89 0.64 28.90 9.63
N TYR A 90 0.26 28.43 10.81
CA TYR A 90 -0.93 28.89 11.52
C TYR A 90 -0.55 29.93 12.58
N ALA A 91 -1.18 31.09 12.54
CA ALA A 91 -1.15 32.02 13.66
C ALA A 91 -2.17 31.55 14.71
N VAL A 92 -1.74 31.44 15.95
CA VAL A 92 -2.58 31.10 17.12
C VAL A 92 -2.82 32.36 17.93
N SER A 93 -4.05 32.63 18.30
CA SER A 93 -4.39 33.81 19.12
C SER A 93 -5.60 33.53 20.00
N ASP A 94 -5.71 34.31 21.10
CA ASP A 94 -6.92 34.40 21.90
C ASP A 94 -7.54 35.78 21.66
N PRO A 95 -8.76 35.88 21.08
CA PRO A 95 -9.40 37.18 20.83
C PRO A 95 -9.74 37.95 22.09
N ASN A 96 -9.90 37.27 23.24
CA ASN A 96 -10.20 37.86 24.53
C ASN A 96 -8.93 38.34 25.26
N ARG A 97 -7.74 38.01 24.77
CA ARG A 97 -6.43 38.35 25.34
C ARG A 97 -5.52 38.96 24.26
N LYS A 98 -5.55 40.25 24.08
CA LYS A 98 -4.87 40.97 22.99
C LYS A 98 -3.34 41.10 23.12
N THR A 99 -2.75 40.64 24.23
CA THR A 99 -1.31 40.78 24.51
C THR A 99 -0.48 39.84 23.62
N ALA A 100 0.78 40.16 23.40
CA ALA A 100 1.72 39.31 22.62
C ALA A 100 1.98 37.95 23.31
N ALA A 101 1.66 37.81 24.57
CA ALA A 101 1.76 36.54 25.30
C ALA A 101 0.76 35.49 24.78
N PHE A 102 -0.43 35.93 24.35
CA PHE A 102 -1.49 35.08 23.79
C PHE A 102 -1.48 35.09 22.25
N LYS A 103 -0.30 35.24 21.66
CA LYS A 103 -0.03 35.03 20.23
C LYS A 103 1.03 33.94 20.07
N GLY A 104 0.74 32.95 19.23
CA GLY A 104 1.64 31.84 18.98
C GLY A 104 1.67 31.47 17.50
N THR A 105 2.46 30.47 17.15
CA THR A 105 2.59 29.98 15.80
C THR A 105 2.73 28.46 15.79
N ILE A 106 2.02 27.80 14.88
CA ILE A 106 2.22 26.38 14.56
C ILE A 106 2.66 26.31 13.10
N THR A 107 3.87 25.83 12.86
CA THR A 107 4.39 25.55 11.51
C THR A 107 4.16 24.09 11.21
N VAL A 108 3.37 23.79 10.18
CA VAL A 108 3.10 22.44 9.71
C VAL A 108 3.93 22.18 8.47
N ASN A 109 4.90 21.28 8.57
CA ASN A 109 5.71 20.81 7.47
C ASN A 109 5.09 19.57 6.81
N ALA A 110 5.56 19.21 5.60
CA ALA A 110 5.21 17.94 5.00
C ALA A 110 5.76 16.78 5.85
N GLY A 111 4.88 15.90 6.29
CA GLY A 111 5.28 14.66 6.96
C GLY A 111 5.77 13.60 5.97
N PRO A 112 6.45 12.55 6.46
CA PRO A 112 6.77 11.39 5.64
C PRO A 112 5.49 10.84 4.97
N PRO A 113 5.58 10.35 3.73
CA PRO A 113 4.43 9.74 3.06
C PRO A 113 3.82 8.63 3.92
N GLY A 114 2.50 8.66 4.12
CA GLY A 114 1.76 7.61 4.84
C GLY A 114 1.38 7.91 6.29
N THR A 115 1.87 8.99 6.91
CA THR A 115 1.51 9.33 8.30
C THR A 115 0.10 9.90 8.43
N ALA A 116 -0.28 10.83 7.53
CA ALA A 116 -1.60 11.46 7.57
C ALA A 116 -2.62 10.79 6.64
N LEU A 117 -2.17 10.04 5.66
CA LEU A 117 -2.98 9.27 4.73
C LEU A 117 -2.35 7.90 4.53
N SER A 118 -3.02 6.84 4.96
CA SER A 118 -2.54 5.46 4.81
C SER A 118 -3.16 4.76 3.62
N LEU A 119 -2.48 3.74 3.10
CA LEU A 119 -2.99 2.80 2.10
C LEU A 119 -2.39 1.43 2.35
N THR A 120 -3.21 0.40 2.21
CA THR A 120 -2.81 -1.02 2.24
C THR A 120 -3.47 -1.77 1.09
N ALA A 121 -2.91 -2.90 0.70
CA ALA A 121 -3.46 -3.78 -0.33
C ALA A 121 -3.50 -5.22 0.15
N VAL A 122 -4.65 -5.85 0.11
CA VAL A 122 -4.87 -7.23 0.57
C VAL A 122 -5.65 -8.01 -0.49
N PRO A 123 -5.14 -9.17 -0.93
CA PRO A 123 -3.84 -9.78 -0.63
C PRO A 123 -2.66 -9.02 -1.30
N LYS A 124 -1.46 -9.09 -0.71
CA LYS A 124 -0.24 -8.52 -1.31
C LYS A 124 0.16 -9.19 -2.63
N VAL A 125 -0.28 -10.43 -2.85
CA VAL A 125 -0.05 -11.20 -4.08
C VAL A 125 -1.38 -11.81 -4.52
N ALA A 126 -1.92 -11.35 -5.63
CA ALA A 126 -3.14 -11.89 -6.23
C ALA A 126 -2.81 -12.87 -7.37
N VAL A 127 -3.70 -13.83 -7.62
CA VAL A 127 -3.69 -14.60 -8.87
C VAL A 127 -4.33 -13.73 -9.96
N TYR A 128 -3.83 -13.80 -11.18
CA TYR A 128 -4.43 -13.09 -12.32
C TYR A 128 -5.94 -13.30 -12.41
N GLY A 129 -6.68 -12.19 -12.55
CA GLY A 129 -8.14 -12.16 -12.47
C GLY A 129 -8.72 -12.15 -11.03
N GLY A 130 -7.86 -12.21 -10.01
CA GLY A 130 -8.26 -12.07 -8.62
C GLY A 130 -8.44 -10.61 -8.21
N ARG A 131 -9.23 -10.40 -7.14
CA ARG A 131 -9.48 -9.08 -6.56
C ARG A 131 -8.44 -8.75 -5.49
N VAL A 132 -8.13 -7.46 -5.35
CA VAL A 132 -7.32 -6.88 -4.29
C VAL A 132 -8.12 -5.75 -3.67
N THR A 133 -8.28 -5.77 -2.36
CA THR A 133 -8.91 -4.69 -1.61
C THR A 133 -7.83 -3.69 -1.21
N LEU A 134 -7.99 -2.46 -1.65
CA LEU A 134 -7.24 -1.30 -1.20
C LEU A 134 -8.01 -0.71 -0.01
N SER A 135 -7.35 -0.50 1.11
CA SER A 135 -7.94 0.08 2.31
C SER A 135 -7.00 1.12 2.89
N GLY A 136 -7.56 2.21 3.38
CA GLY A 136 -6.77 3.26 4.00
C GLY A 136 -7.59 4.11 4.94
N ARG A 137 -6.90 5.07 5.56
CA ARG A 137 -7.51 6.02 6.48
C ARG A 137 -6.86 7.39 6.35
N LEU A 138 -7.68 8.43 6.41
CA LEU A 138 -7.25 9.80 6.62
C LEU A 138 -7.14 10.03 8.13
N ALA A 139 -5.95 10.33 8.63
CA ALA A 139 -5.66 10.38 10.08
C ALA A 139 -6.53 11.40 10.83
N ALA A 140 -6.92 12.49 10.16
CA ALA A 140 -7.81 13.50 10.74
C ALA A 140 -9.24 13.00 11.06
N GLY A 141 -9.59 11.74 10.70
CA GLY A 141 -10.93 11.19 10.96
C GLY A 141 -12.05 11.94 10.24
N LEU A 142 -11.75 12.62 9.14
CA LEU A 142 -12.73 13.43 8.40
C LEU A 142 -13.64 12.57 7.56
N ALA A 143 -14.93 12.66 7.80
CA ALA A 143 -15.97 12.06 6.95
C ALA A 143 -16.12 12.79 5.61
N ASN A 144 -16.67 12.10 4.61
CA ASN A 144 -17.08 12.65 3.32
C ASN A 144 -15.95 13.34 2.53
N GLN A 145 -14.68 12.97 2.79
CA GLN A 145 -13.56 13.49 2.03
C GLN A 145 -13.31 12.64 0.77
N LYS A 146 -13.01 13.31 -0.34
CA LYS A 146 -12.70 12.66 -1.62
C LYS A 146 -11.21 12.30 -1.67
N ILE A 147 -10.92 11.00 -1.67
CA ILE A 147 -9.57 10.45 -1.78
C ILE A 147 -9.37 9.92 -3.20
N ASP A 148 -8.37 10.42 -3.89
CA ASP A 148 -7.99 9.94 -5.22
C ASP A 148 -7.06 8.74 -5.11
N ILE A 149 -7.37 7.65 -5.80
CA ILE A 149 -6.54 6.46 -5.90
C ILE A 149 -5.84 6.45 -7.24
N PHE A 150 -4.52 6.38 -7.22
CA PHE A 150 -3.64 6.28 -8.37
C PHE A 150 -3.04 4.89 -8.48
N ALA A 151 -2.81 4.44 -9.70
CA ALA A 151 -2.15 3.18 -10.02
C ALA A 151 -1.05 3.40 -11.06
N GLN A 152 0.08 2.73 -10.85
CA GLN A 152 1.16 2.60 -11.81
C GLN A 152 1.38 1.13 -12.10
N GLU A 153 0.96 0.69 -13.29
CA GLU A 153 1.15 -0.69 -13.74
C GLU A 153 2.61 -0.92 -14.13
N CYS A 154 3.13 -2.09 -13.86
CA CYS A 154 4.49 -2.47 -14.26
C CYS A 154 4.67 -2.33 -15.78
N GLY A 155 5.75 -1.67 -16.18
CA GLY A 155 6.07 -1.35 -17.58
C GLY A 155 5.50 0.00 -18.03
N VAL A 156 4.79 0.73 -17.17
CA VAL A 156 4.29 2.09 -17.44
C VAL A 156 5.05 3.08 -16.56
N SER A 157 5.55 4.16 -17.14
CA SER A 157 6.37 5.16 -16.43
C SER A 157 5.55 6.13 -15.57
N SER A 158 4.27 6.34 -15.89
CA SER A 158 3.40 7.29 -15.21
C SER A 158 2.30 6.60 -14.41
N SER A 159 1.90 7.20 -13.29
CA SER A 159 0.71 6.79 -12.54
C SER A 159 -0.53 7.48 -13.10
N THR A 160 -1.64 6.75 -13.17
CA THR A 160 -2.95 7.27 -13.61
C THR A 160 -3.94 7.20 -12.46
N LYS A 161 -4.87 8.14 -12.42
CA LYS A 161 -5.97 8.11 -11.48
C LYS A 161 -6.95 7.00 -11.87
N VAL A 162 -7.19 6.07 -10.94
CA VAL A 162 -8.11 4.94 -11.12
C VAL A 162 -9.53 5.32 -10.73
N THR A 163 -9.67 6.00 -9.59
CA THR A 163 -10.96 6.36 -9.01
C THR A 163 -10.81 7.43 -7.94
N THR A 164 -11.94 7.98 -7.52
CA THR A 164 -12.08 8.76 -6.29
C THR A 164 -13.04 8.02 -5.36
N VAL A 165 -12.66 7.82 -4.11
CA VAL A 165 -13.48 7.23 -3.06
C VAL A 165 -13.78 8.26 -1.98
N THR A 166 -14.87 8.05 -1.23
CA THR A 166 -15.27 8.94 -0.15
C THR A 166 -14.97 8.28 1.19
N THR A 167 -14.44 9.05 2.16
CA THR A 167 -14.18 8.55 3.50
C THR A 167 -15.45 8.38 4.32
N THR A 168 -15.48 7.36 5.17
CA THR A 168 -16.50 7.11 6.20
C THR A 168 -16.34 8.08 7.37
N ALA A 169 -17.23 7.98 8.37
CA ALA A 169 -17.25 8.88 9.53
C ALA A 169 -15.93 8.89 10.34
N ASP A 170 -15.19 7.77 10.34
CA ASP A 170 -13.90 7.63 11.01
C ASP A 170 -12.68 7.96 10.11
N GLY A 171 -12.92 8.45 8.89
CA GLY A 171 -11.89 8.75 7.90
C GLY A 171 -11.40 7.54 7.10
N SER A 172 -11.96 6.35 7.27
CA SER A 172 -11.60 5.15 6.52
C SER A 172 -12.12 5.21 5.08
N TYR A 173 -11.47 4.47 4.18
CA TYR A 173 -11.94 4.26 2.81
C TYR A 173 -11.47 2.90 2.28
N THR A 174 -12.25 2.35 1.34
CA THR A 174 -11.92 1.08 0.69
C THR A 174 -12.28 1.13 -0.79
N PHE A 175 -11.51 0.39 -1.59
CA PHE A 175 -11.80 0.18 -3.00
C PHE A 175 -11.28 -1.18 -3.47
N VAL A 176 -11.98 -1.85 -4.38
CA VAL A 176 -11.60 -3.16 -4.91
C VAL A 176 -11.08 -2.99 -6.34
N VAL A 177 -9.87 -3.52 -6.59
CA VAL A 177 -9.23 -3.52 -7.91
C VAL A 177 -8.97 -4.94 -8.39
N GLN A 178 -8.78 -5.09 -9.71
CA GLN A 178 -8.32 -6.34 -10.34
C GLN A 178 -7.04 -6.06 -11.14
N PRO A 179 -5.86 -6.06 -10.50
CA PRO A 179 -4.62 -5.76 -11.19
C PRO A 179 -4.29 -6.84 -12.23
N ARG A 180 -3.86 -6.40 -13.42
CA ARG A 180 -3.46 -7.29 -14.53
C ARG A 180 -1.99 -7.68 -14.47
N LYS A 181 -1.16 -6.82 -13.91
CA LYS A 181 0.28 -6.97 -13.67
C LYS A 181 0.61 -6.45 -12.27
N ASN A 182 1.85 -6.63 -11.85
CA ASN A 182 2.33 -5.96 -10.65
C ASN A 182 2.01 -4.47 -10.76
N THR A 183 1.31 -3.92 -9.78
CA THR A 183 0.81 -2.54 -9.82
C THR A 183 1.11 -1.87 -8.49
N THR A 184 1.70 -0.68 -8.56
CA THR A 184 1.91 0.19 -7.40
C THR A 184 0.73 1.13 -7.27
N TYR A 185 0.13 1.17 -6.09
CA TYR A 185 -1.00 2.05 -5.76
C TYR A 185 -0.57 3.12 -4.78
N GLN A 186 -1.18 4.30 -4.90
CA GLN A 186 -1.01 5.42 -4.00
C GLN A 186 -2.33 6.18 -3.88
N SER A 187 -2.66 6.62 -2.67
CA SER A 187 -3.79 7.50 -2.42
C SER A 187 -3.32 8.94 -2.29
N LYS A 188 -4.16 9.90 -2.71
CA LYS A 188 -3.90 11.34 -2.57
C LYS A 188 -5.13 12.06 -2.03
N PHE A 189 -4.88 13.00 -1.13
CA PHE A 189 -5.88 13.91 -0.59
C PHE A 189 -5.25 15.31 -0.46
N LYS A 190 -5.67 16.27 -1.29
CA LYS A 190 -5.02 17.59 -1.36
C LYS A 190 -3.50 17.46 -1.54
N ALA A 191 -2.70 18.01 -0.64
CA ALA A 191 -1.24 17.89 -0.64
C ALA A 191 -0.72 16.58 0.00
N LEU A 192 -1.61 15.77 0.63
CA LEU A 192 -1.21 14.52 1.30
C LEU A 192 -1.11 13.38 0.30
N SER A 193 -0.11 12.52 0.48
CA SER A 193 0.04 11.28 -0.26
C SER A 193 0.30 10.12 0.71
N SER A 194 -0.31 8.96 0.44
CA SER A 194 0.01 7.75 1.18
C SER A 194 1.41 7.23 0.79
N ALA A 195 1.96 6.31 1.58
CA ALA A 195 3.02 5.45 1.11
C ALA A 195 2.56 4.67 -0.13
N ALA A 196 3.48 4.41 -1.05
CA ALA A 196 3.22 3.59 -2.22
C ALA A 196 3.11 2.11 -1.83
N VAL A 197 2.10 1.39 -2.33
CA VAL A 197 1.84 -0.01 -2.00
C VAL A 197 1.89 -0.85 -3.26
N LEU A 198 2.82 -1.80 -3.32
CA LEU A 198 2.95 -2.74 -4.42
C LEU A 198 2.02 -3.95 -4.21
N SER A 199 1.07 -4.14 -5.12
CA SER A 199 0.30 -5.37 -5.29
C SER A 199 0.93 -6.22 -6.39
N LYS A 200 1.41 -7.41 -6.04
CA LYS A 200 1.97 -8.36 -7.00
C LYS A 200 0.89 -9.23 -7.61
N VAL A 201 1.06 -9.58 -8.89
CA VAL A 201 0.19 -10.50 -9.63
C VAL A 201 0.99 -11.72 -10.04
N ARG A 202 0.46 -12.91 -9.84
CA ARG A 202 1.01 -14.15 -10.38
C ARG A 202 0.09 -14.68 -11.47
N PRO A 203 0.62 -15.14 -12.62
CA PRO A 203 -0.18 -15.79 -13.65
C PRO A 203 -0.99 -16.97 -13.08
N LYS A 204 -2.20 -17.17 -13.57
CA LYS A 204 -3.02 -18.33 -13.19
C LYS A 204 -2.48 -19.56 -13.91
N VAL A 205 -1.74 -20.41 -13.21
CA VAL A 205 -1.20 -21.67 -13.71
C VAL A 205 -2.11 -22.81 -13.32
N THR A 206 -2.50 -23.64 -14.27
CA THR A 206 -3.28 -24.86 -14.04
C THR A 206 -2.57 -26.08 -14.64
N LEU A 207 -2.72 -27.23 -14.01
CA LEU A 207 -2.26 -28.51 -14.50
C LEU A 207 -3.42 -29.49 -14.47
N ARG A 208 -3.72 -30.11 -15.61
CA ARG A 208 -4.76 -31.16 -15.73
C ARG A 208 -4.13 -32.45 -16.23
N LYS A 209 -4.49 -33.57 -15.63
CA LYS A 209 -4.21 -34.92 -16.15
C LYS A 209 -5.27 -35.24 -17.17
N LEU A 210 -4.87 -35.58 -18.40
CA LEU A 210 -5.75 -35.92 -19.53
C LEU A 210 -5.90 -37.43 -19.69
N ALA A 211 -4.79 -38.15 -19.40
CA ALA A 211 -4.72 -39.63 -19.47
C ALA A 211 -3.48 -40.06 -18.65
N PRO A 212 -3.24 -41.36 -18.45
CA PRO A 212 -2.01 -41.85 -17.84
C PRO A 212 -0.78 -41.25 -18.55
N ARG A 213 0.11 -40.62 -17.75
CA ARG A 213 1.33 -39.95 -18.23
C ARG A 213 1.11 -38.79 -19.22
N LYS A 214 -0.14 -38.37 -19.49
CA LYS A 214 -0.48 -37.23 -20.37
C LYS A 214 -1.09 -36.08 -19.57
N PHE A 215 -0.47 -34.90 -19.67
CA PHE A 215 -0.83 -33.71 -18.90
C PHE A 215 -1.00 -32.49 -19.81
N ARG A 216 -1.81 -31.53 -19.36
CA ARG A 216 -1.91 -30.20 -19.97
C ARG A 216 -1.63 -29.16 -18.91
N ALA A 217 -0.61 -28.34 -19.16
CA ALA A 217 -0.38 -27.12 -18.39
C ALA A 217 -0.96 -25.93 -19.15
N THR A 218 -1.60 -25.02 -18.44
CA THR A 218 -2.17 -23.79 -18.98
C THR A 218 -1.77 -22.62 -18.09
N VAL A 219 -1.36 -21.52 -18.70
CA VAL A 219 -1.03 -20.24 -18.05
C VAL A 219 -1.97 -19.18 -18.62
N VAL A 220 -2.65 -18.45 -17.74
CA VAL A 220 -3.53 -17.33 -18.09
C VAL A 220 -3.00 -16.07 -17.42
N ALA A 221 -2.81 -15.01 -18.19
CA ALA A 221 -2.28 -13.73 -17.74
C ALA A 221 -2.71 -12.59 -18.68
N GLY A 222 -2.36 -11.35 -18.35
CA GLY A 222 -2.57 -10.18 -19.20
C GLY A 222 -1.64 -10.12 -20.43
N GLU A 223 -0.66 -11.04 -20.54
CA GLU A 223 0.25 -11.15 -21.68
C GLU A 223 0.45 -12.62 -22.07
N SER A 224 0.92 -12.87 -23.31
CA SER A 224 1.18 -14.20 -23.80
C SER A 224 2.46 -14.79 -23.20
N TYR A 225 2.39 -16.05 -22.81
CA TYR A 225 3.52 -16.87 -22.37
C TYR A 225 3.96 -17.89 -23.43
N ALA A 226 3.52 -17.73 -24.69
CA ALA A 226 3.99 -18.56 -25.79
C ALA A 226 5.51 -18.42 -25.95
N GLY A 227 6.20 -19.53 -26.16
CA GLY A 227 7.67 -19.62 -26.22
C GLY A 227 8.35 -19.75 -24.85
N ARG A 228 7.70 -19.35 -23.76
CA ARG A 228 8.19 -19.56 -22.38
C ARG A 228 7.86 -21.00 -21.93
N PHE A 229 8.47 -21.48 -20.85
CA PHE A 229 8.22 -22.83 -20.37
C PHE A 229 7.74 -22.87 -18.91
N VAL A 230 6.99 -23.92 -18.59
CA VAL A 230 6.66 -24.33 -17.23
C VAL A 230 7.43 -25.58 -16.85
N LEU A 231 7.84 -25.70 -15.61
CA LEU A 231 8.46 -26.88 -15.05
C LEU A 231 7.37 -27.82 -14.54
N PHE A 232 7.31 -29.04 -15.08
CA PHE A 232 6.54 -30.13 -14.50
C PHE A 232 7.33 -30.76 -13.37
N GLN A 233 6.84 -30.67 -12.16
CA GLN A 233 7.54 -31.06 -10.94
C GLN A 233 6.78 -32.16 -10.21
N ARG A 234 7.51 -33.08 -9.57
CA ARG A 234 7.00 -34.03 -8.59
C ARG A 234 7.52 -33.69 -7.20
N TYR A 235 6.72 -33.93 -6.17
CA TYR A 235 7.19 -33.81 -4.80
C TYR A 235 7.97 -35.05 -4.38
N SER A 236 9.16 -34.87 -3.84
CA SER A 236 9.96 -35.94 -3.24
C SER A 236 9.79 -35.91 -1.73
N VAL A 237 9.19 -36.92 -1.15
CA VAL A 237 9.00 -37.03 0.30
C VAL A 237 10.36 -37.14 0.99
N ALA A 238 11.25 -38.00 0.47
CA ALA A 238 12.59 -38.19 1.07
C ALA A 238 13.43 -36.90 1.09
N LYS A 239 13.33 -36.07 0.01
CA LYS A 239 14.07 -34.80 -0.09
C LYS A 239 13.27 -33.60 0.40
N ARG A 240 12.03 -33.76 0.81
CA ARG A 240 11.07 -32.70 1.22
C ARG A 240 11.03 -31.50 0.27
N ARG A 241 11.21 -31.76 -1.06
CA ARG A 241 11.24 -30.69 -2.07
C ARG A 241 10.63 -31.13 -3.40
N TRP A 242 10.29 -30.12 -4.21
CA TRP A 242 9.86 -30.32 -5.58
C TRP A 242 11.05 -30.62 -6.49
N ILE A 243 10.92 -31.65 -7.31
CA ILE A 243 11.95 -32.08 -8.28
C ILE A 243 11.37 -31.92 -9.66
N THR A 244 12.09 -31.21 -10.52
CA THR A 244 11.71 -31.05 -11.92
C THR A 244 11.86 -32.37 -12.67
N VAL A 245 10.80 -32.79 -13.32
CA VAL A 245 10.74 -34.00 -14.15
C VAL A 245 10.91 -33.63 -15.61
N ARG A 246 10.32 -32.47 -16.03
CA ARG A 246 10.32 -32.00 -17.41
C ARG A 246 10.04 -30.52 -17.50
N SER A 247 10.59 -29.87 -18.51
CA SER A 247 10.18 -28.56 -18.98
C SER A 247 9.20 -28.69 -20.13
N ALA A 248 8.17 -27.85 -20.18
CA ALA A 248 7.15 -27.87 -21.23
C ALA A 248 7.01 -26.45 -21.81
N VAL A 249 7.46 -26.26 -23.05
CA VAL A 249 7.35 -24.97 -23.75
C VAL A 249 5.88 -24.73 -24.09
N LEU A 250 5.37 -23.57 -23.69
CA LEU A 250 4.00 -23.14 -23.91
C LEU A 250 3.81 -22.67 -25.36
N ARG A 251 2.61 -22.85 -25.87
CA ARG A 251 2.16 -22.35 -27.19
C ARG A 251 0.98 -21.42 -26.97
N ALA A 252 0.74 -20.48 -27.88
CA ALA A 252 -0.46 -19.66 -27.85
C ALA A 252 -1.70 -20.55 -27.85
N GLY A 253 -2.64 -20.24 -26.98
CA GLY A 253 -3.97 -20.83 -26.96
C GLY A 253 -5.00 -19.82 -27.45
N PRO A 254 -6.29 -20.16 -27.41
CA PRO A 254 -7.35 -19.22 -27.76
C PRO A 254 -7.31 -18.00 -26.85
N THR A 255 -7.43 -16.81 -27.41
CA THR A 255 -7.56 -15.56 -26.65
C THR A 255 -8.96 -15.52 -26.04
N LEU A 256 -9.04 -15.35 -24.72
CA LEU A 256 -10.32 -15.13 -24.05
C LEU A 256 -10.56 -13.62 -24.02
N THR A 257 -11.41 -13.14 -24.88
CA THR A 257 -11.88 -11.75 -24.88
C THR A 257 -13.07 -11.64 -23.91
N THR A 258 -12.81 -11.21 -22.68
CA THR A 258 -13.86 -10.68 -21.82
C THR A 258 -13.82 -9.15 -21.89
N PRO A 259 -14.96 -8.44 -21.90
CA PRO A 259 -14.99 -6.98 -22.06
C PRO A 259 -14.16 -6.21 -21.01
N ILE A 260 -13.94 -6.80 -19.83
CA ILE A 260 -13.32 -6.11 -18.68
C ILE A 260 -11.83 -6.47 -18.53
N ASN A 261 -11.37 -7.65 -19.02
CA ASN A 261 -9.98 -8.10 -18.85
C ASN A 261 -9.59 -9.05 -19.99
N PRO A 262 -9.05 -8.55 -21.11
CA PRO A 262 -8.51 -9.41 -22.13
C PRO A 262 -7.39 -10.27 -21.56
N SER A 263 -7.56 -11.59 -21.63
CA SER A 263 -6.63 -12.57 -21.11
C SER A 263 -5.94 -13.33 -22.22
N SER A 264 -4.63 -13.45 -22.14
CA SER A 264 -3.87 -14.36 -22.99
C SER A 264 -3.77 -15.74 -22.36
N VAL A 265 -4.13 -16.77 -23.11
CA VAL A 265 -4.00 -18.16 -22.71
C VAL A 265 -2.80 -18.78 -23.42
N SER A 266 -1.92 -19.39 -22.66
CA SER A 266 -0.79 -20.16 -23.20
C SER A 266 -0.86 -21.58 -22.63
N THR A 267 -0.75 -22.59 -23.50
CA THR A 267 -0.98 -23.97 -23.10
C THR A 267 0.02 -24.94 -23.73
N ARG A 268 0.24 -26.06 -23.04
CA ARG A 268 1.01 -27.19 -23.59
C ARG A 268 0.47 -28.51 -23.08
N THR A 269 0.19 -29.43 -24.02
CA THR A 269 -0.05 -30.84 -23.72
C THR A 269 1.26 -31.59 -23.89
N PHE A 270 1.63 -32.43 -22.93
CA PHE A 270 2.88 -33.18 -22.92
C PHE A 270 2.73 -34.54 -22.24
N ARG A 271 3.65 -35.45 -22.51
CA ARG A 271 3.76 -36.72 -21.81
C ARG A 271 4.96 -36.64 -20.83
N ALA A 272 4.83 -37.23 -19.65
CA ALA A 272 5.91 -37.35 -18.68
C ALA A 272 6.00 -38.78 -18.15
N ARG A 273 7.23 -39.35 -18.16
CA ARG A 273 7.51 -40.63 -17.51
C ARG A 273 7.51 -40.43 -16.01
N ILE A 274 6.43 -40.79 -15.31
CA ILE A 274 6.26 -40.64 -13.91
C ILE A 274 5.47 -41.81 -13.32
N LYS A 275 5.85 -42.27 -12.13
CA LYS A 275 5.07 -43.26 -11.38
C LYS A 275 3.69 -42.73 -11.03
N PRO A 276 2.65 -43.54 -10.98
CA PRO A 276 1.29 -43.12 -10.63
C PRO A 276 1.23 -42.66 -9.15
N ARG A 277 0.18 -41.91 -8.82
CA ARG A 277 -0.17 -41.45 -7.45
C ARG A 277 0.84 -40.48 -6.79
N LEU A 278 1.87 -39.99 -7.51
CA LEU A 278 2.77 -38.96 -7.00
C LEU A 278 2.08 -37.58 -7.02
N ARG A 279 2.42 -36.73 -6.07
CA ARG A 279 2.03 -35.32 -6.05
C ARG A 279 2.82 -34.58 -7.12
N VAL A 280 2.12 -33.92 -8.05
CA VAL A 280 2.72 -33.16 -9.16
C VAL A 280 2.11 -31.79 -9.28
N ARG A 281 2.90 -30.85 -9.83
CA ARG A 281 2.46 -29.47 -10.16
C ARG A 281 3.14 -28.97 -11.42
N ALA A 282 2.55 -27.95 -12.04
CA ALA A 282 3.24 -27.08 -12.99
C ALA A 282 3.75 -25.85 -12.24
N TYR A 283 4.99 -25.45 -12.50
CA TYR A 283 5.62 -24.29 -11.84
C TYR A 283 6.20 -23.35 -12.90
N LEU A 284 5.77 -22.11 -12.88
CA LEU A 284 6.30 -21.00 -13.66
C LEU A 284 7.30 -20.25 -12.76
N THR A 285 8.58 -20.35 -13.08
CA THR A 285 9.64 -19.70 -12.30
C THR A 285 9.58 -18.17 -12.42
N GLN A 286 10.25 -17.43 -11.56
CA GLN A 286 10.31 -15.97 -11.65
C GLN A 286 10.92 -15.52 -12.98
N ALA A 287 11.98 -16.19 -13.47
CA ALA A 287 12.59 -15.89 -14.77
C ALA A 287 11.60 -16.05 -15.92
N GLN A 288 10.73 -17.06 -15.87
CA GLN A 288 9.70 -17.29 -16.90
C GLN A 288 8.46 -16.39 -16.70
N ALA A 289 8.15 -15.98 -15.47
CA ALA A 289 7.07 -15.04 -15.19
C ALA A 289 7.41 -13.62 -15.66
N GLY A 290 8.69 -13.26 -15.69
CA GLY A 290 9.16 -11.92 -16.04
C GLY A 290 9.09 -10.92 -14.89
N GLY A 291 9.51 -9.67 -15.12
CA GLY A 291 9.59 -8.63 -14.09
C GLY A 291 8.23 -8.14 -13.61
N CYS A 292 7.22 -8.18 -14.46
CA CYS A 292 5.88 -7.65 -14.18
C CYS A 292 4.93 -8.66 -13.53
N TYR A 293 5.38 -9.89 -13.25
CA TYR A 293 4.61 -10.91 -12.56
C TYR A 293 5.46 -11.63 -11.52
N ALA A 294 4.80 -12.18 -10.51
CA ALA A 294 5.44 -13.09 -9.55
C ALA A 294 5.41 -14.53 -10.07
N ALA A 295 6.37 -15.35 -9.63
CA ALA A 295 6.38 -16.79 -9.89
C ALA A 295 5.05 -17.45 -9.47
N SER A 296 4.63 -18.50 -10.18
CA SER A 296 3.34 -19.13 -9.95
C SER A 296 3.40 -20.65 -10.05
N ALA A 297 2.59 -21.32 -9.25
CA ALA A 297 2.40 -22.76 -9.33
C ALA A 297 0.93 -23.11 -9.50
N SER A 298 0.67 -24.21 -10.18
CA SER A 298 -0.66 -24.84 -10.20
C SER A 298 -1.01 -25.44 -8.84
N ALA A 299 -2.29 -25.71 -8.61
CA ALA A 299 -2.69 -26.65 -7.58
C ALA A 299 -1.96 -28.01 -7.79
N THR A 300 -1.74 -28.70 -6.68
CA THR A 300 -1.13 -30.05 -6.70
C THR A 300 -2.19 -31.08 -7.08
N ILE A 301 -1.85 -31.93 -8.04
CA ILE A 301 -2.69 -33.06 -8.45
C ILE A 301 -1.95 -34.39 -8.28
N ARG A 302 -2.65 -35.53 -8.42
CA ARG A 302 -2.05 -36.86 -8.49
C ARG A 302 -1.72 -37.23 -9.93
N SER A 303 -0.50 -37.80 -10.15
CA SER A 303 -0.03 -38.26 -11.45
C SER A 303 -0.79 -39.47 -11.99
#